data_5d64b028979c553b5c444de84b0a9aa0
#
_entry.id   5d64b028979c553b5c444de84b0a9aa0
#
_cell.length_a   1.000
_cell.length_b   1.000
_cell.length_c   1.000
_cell.angle_alpha   90.00
_cell.angle_beta   90.00
_cell.angle_gamma   90.00
#
_symmetry.space_group_name_H-M   'P 1'
#
loop_
_entity.id
_entity.type
_entity.pdbx_description
1 polymer ?
#
loop_
_entity_poly.entity_id
_entity_poly.type
_entity_poly.pdbx_seq_one_letter_code
_entity_poly.pdbx_strand_id
1 'polypeptide(L)'
;MFSKKIPLLVLASILSGSMLVGCSQTGNNVGQSENITAKQILQNEDARLAISMAIDKAQITDVILNNGSLPANVYVPEGLALDEDGKDYREIAGEMGFGFDKEKAAEHWKKAKDELGFDNTTLEFLTTDSDTSKQIGEYIQNQLEQNLEGLTIEIKQVPFKQKQQLESQGDFELLYSSWIADYPDPLTFLETFTTTGKFGSNSGYNSAEYNKLVDEAKNSLTLANSWKKFAEAEKVLLNDAYISPVYQSSSAYLEKSTVKDIVKSAYGARNTYKWAYVEGKDSFNITSSADLPSLDASKTTDFYSFDVLNNIMEGLTRVDLDGKVVEGMATKWETSEDKKTWTFTINDKAYWSNGDKVTAHDFEYAWKRTLNPETGSQYGFIFYDLVGAEDYSLGKCSADDVGVKALDDNTLQVTLVRPVNYFYRLVGFPVFFPQNQKFVEEKGDKYGTTKDDILSNGPFELTRWKLEDQYTMSKNEKYWDKDVVKLQTINTKIVKDSSTGINLYEAGEVDSIDLATEHVDKFKDSPEFKSTKNATTFFILINAGEE
;
A
#
# COMPACT_ATOMS: atom_id res chain seq x y z
N MET A 1 47.39 -28.36 15.08
CA MET A 1 47.99 -29.44 14.26
C MET A 1 47.24 -29.53 12.94
N PHE A 2 48.02 -29.37 11.88
CA PHE A 2 47.74 -29.60 10.46
C PHE A 2 46.78 -28.66 9.70
N SER A 3 47.42 -27.65 9.17
CA SER A 3 47.20 -26.92 7.92
C SER A 3 47.13 -27.87 6.69
N LYS A 4 46.24 -27.60 5.74
CA LYS A 4 46.48 -27.92 4.32
C LYS A 4 45.88 -26.83 3.40
N LYS A 5 46.82 -26.06 2.84
CA LYS A 5 46.63 -25.20 1.64
C LYS A 5 46.68 -26.10 0.40
N ILE A 6 45.86 -25.85 -0.58
CA ILE A 6 46.00 -26.38 -1.95
C ILE A 6 46.00 -25.19 -2.93
N PRO A 7 46.88 -25.15 -3.94
CA PRO A 7 47.20 -23.95 -4.68
C PRO A 7 46.41 -23.80 -5.98
N LEU A 8 46.36 -22.54 -6.43
CA LEU A 8 45.94 -22.04 -7.75
C LEU A 8 46.75 -22.69 -8.88
N LEU A 9 46.09 -23.16 -9.93
CA LEU A 9 46.72 -23.47 -11.22
C LEU A 9 46.13 -22.54 -12.27
N VAL A 10 47.02 -21.64 -12.76
CA VAL A 10 46.89 -20.82 -13.94
C VAL A 10 47.26 -21.66 -15.13
N LEU A 11 46.44 -21.75 -16.17
CA LEU A 11 46.82 -22.22 -17.48
C LEU A 11 46.52 -21.12 -18.51
N ALA A 12 47.60 -20.51 -18.93
CA ALA A 12 47.67 -19.71 -20.15
C ALA A 12 47.95 -20.64 -21.34
N SER A 13 47.26 -20.48 -22.44
CA SER A 13 47.67 -21.03 -23.73
C SER A 13 47.54 -19.97 -24.83
N ILE A 14 48.67 -19.78 -25.45
CA ILE A 14 49.04 -18.77 -26.43
C ILE A 14 48.79 -19.29 -27.84
N LEU A 15 48.28 -18.40 -28.69
CA LEU A 15 48.52 -18.18 -30.16
C LEU A 15 48.62 -19.34 -31.16
N SER A 16 47.92 -19.16 -32.23
CA SER A 16 48.61 -19.04 -33.57
C SER A 16 47.68 -18.42 -34.60
N GLY A 17 48.15 -17.37 -35.25
CA GLY A 17 47.50 -16.65 -36.33
C GLY A 17 47.69 -17.36 -37.68
N SER A 18 46.78 -17.07 -38.59
CA SER A 18 47.00 -17.23 -40.02
C SER A 18 46.28 -16.10 -40.75
N MET A 19 47.04 -15.18 -41.30
CA MET A 19 46.59 -14.24 -42.33
C MET A 19 46.29 -15.02 -43.62
N LEU A 20 45.14 -14.74 -44.21
CA LEU A 20 44.90 -14.95 -45.63
C LEU A 20 44.21 -13.70 -46.17
N VAL A 21 44.96 -13.04 -47.05
CA VAL A 21 44.51 -11.94 -47.91
C VAL A 21 43.73 -12.54 -49.08
N GLY A 22 42.59 -11.99 -49.41
CA GLY A 22 41.80 -12.38 -50.57
C GLY A 22 40.67 -11.38 -50.88
N CYS A 23 40.99 -10.47 -51.78
CA CYS A 23 40.20 -9.70 -52.75
C CYS A 23 38.68 -9.45 -52.55
N SER A 24 38.41 -8.17 -52.55
CA SER A 24 37.24 -7.42 -53.01
C SER A 24 36.15 -8.15 -53.78
N GLN A 25 34.93 -8.13 -53.21
CA GLN A 25 33.71 -8.02 -53.99
C GLN A 25 32.79 -6.99 -53.30
N THR A 26 32.45 -5.96 -54.06
CA THR A 26 31.38 -5.01 -53.78
C THR A 26 30.06 -5.79 -53.71
N GLY A 27 29.59 -6.01 -52.51
CA GLY A 27 28.27 -6.55 -52.22
C GLY A 27 27.53 -5.53 -51.35
N ASN A 28 26.35 -5.16 -51.79
CA ASN A 28 25.41 -4.24 -51.16
C ASN A 28 25.37 -4.41 -49.63
N ASN A 29 25.60 -3.32 -48.91
CA ASN A 29 25.16 -3.20 -47.53
C ASN A 29 23.62 -3.29 -47.51
N VAL A 30 23.11 -4.51 -47.37
CA VAL A 30 21.81 -4.70 -46.72
C VAL A 30 22.09 -4.38 -45.25
N GLY A 31 21.60 -3.24 -44.79
CA GLY A 31 21.69 -2.87 -43.39
C GLY A 31 21.19 -4.04 -42.54
N GLN A 32 22.06 -4.55 -41.69
CA GLN A 32 21.60 -5.30 -40.53
C GLN A 32 20.74 -4.31 -39.75
N SER A 33 19.42 -4.49 -39.76
CA SER A 33 18.56 -3.90 -38.76
C SER A 33 19.09 -4.41 -37.43
N GLU A 34 19.69 -3.55 -36.63
CA GLU A 34 19.94 -3.86 -35.23
C GLU A 34 18.61 -4.34 -34.67
N ASN A 35 18.60 -5.53 -34.09
CA ASN A 35 17.38 -6.05 -33.43
C ASN A 35 17.05 -5.10 -32.29
N ILE A 36 16.00 -4.32 -32.46
CA ILE A 36 15.51 -3.40 -31.45
C ILE A 36 15.05 -4.22 -30.25
N THR A 37 15.56 -3.87 -29.06
CA THR A 37 15.21 -4.56 -27.81
C THR A 37 13.83 -4.12 -27.34
N ALA A 38 13.14 -4.97 -26.55
CA ALA A 38 11.90 -4.62 -25.88
C ALA A 38 12.04 -3.30 -25.08
N LYS A 39 13.17 -3.11 -24.43
CA LYS A 39 13.49 -1.94 -23.64
C LYS A 39 13.56 -0.65 -24.49
N GLN A 40 14.19 -0.69 -25.64
CA GLN A 40 14.22 0.45 -26.58
C GLN A 40 12.82 0.81 -27.06
N ILE A 41 11.93 -0.18 -27.24
CA ILE A 41 10.54 0.06 -27.59
C ILE A 41 9.81 0.74 -26.44
N LEU A 42 9.99 0.28 -25.20
CA LEU A 42 9.35 0.85 -24.03
C LEU A 42 9.89 2.24 -23.65
N GLN A 43 11.11 2.61 -24.09
CA GLN A 43 11.63 3.98 -23.99
C GLN A 43 10.91 4.98 -24.91
N ASN A 44 10.26 4.50 -25.98
CA ASN A 44 9.49 5.35 -26.87
C ASN A 44 8.14 5.74 -26.23
N GLU A 45 7.85 7.04 -26.17
CA GLU A 45 6.63 7.57 -25.55
C GLU A 45 5.36 7.08 -26.27
N ASP A 46 5.36 7.08 -27.61
CA ASP A 46 4.21 6.62 -28.39
C ASP A 46 3.92 5.13 -28.15
N ALA A 47 4.95 4.29 -27.92
CA ALA A 47 4.75 2.89 -27.55
C ALA A 47 4.08 2.73 -26.17
N ARG A 48 4.48 3.51 -25.17
CA ARG A 48 3.86 3.51 -23.84
C ARG A 48 2.42 4.02 -23.87
N LEU A 49 2.16 5.11 -24.61
CA LEU A 49 0.82 5.64 -24.82
C LEU A 49 -0.10 4.62 -25.50
N ALA A 50 0.40 3.92 -26.51
CA ALA A 50 -0.34 2.87 -27.21
C ALA A 50 -0.76 1.76 -26.23
N ILE A 51 0.16 1.26 -25.40
CA ILE A 51 -0.12 0.25 -24.38
C ILE A 51 -1.21 0.73 -23.40
N SER A 52 -1.13 1.99 -22.96
CA SER A 52 -2.08 2.56 -22.00
C SER A 52 -3.51 2.71 -22.57
N MET A 53 -3.64 3.01 -23.87
CA MET A 53 -4.93 3.24 -24.53
C MET A 53 -5.56 1.96 -25.12
N ALA A 54 -4.79 0.86 -25.22
CA ALA A 54 -5.24 -0.36 -25.90
C ALA A 54 -6.15 -1.25 -25.05
N ILE A 55 -6.37 -0.96 -23.75
CA ILE A 55 -7.01 -1.86 -22.77
C ILE A 55 -8.39 -1.30 -22.39
N ASP A 56 -9.45 -2.06 -22.64
CA ASP A 56 -10.79 -1.78 -22.13
C ASP A 56 -10.88 -2.19 -20.64
N LYS A 57 -10.67 -1.22 -19.78
CA LYS A 57 -10.61 -1.40 -18.32
C LYS A 57 -11.97 -1.71 -17.70
N ALA A 58 -13.07 -1.27 -18.34
CA ALA A 58 -14.43 -1.52 -17.85
C ALA A 58 -14.76 -3.03 -17.90
N GLN A 59 -14.29 -3.75 -18.93
CA GLN A 59 -14.49 -5.20 -18.96
C GLN A 59 -13.77 -5.93 -17.80
N ILE A 60 -12.66 -5.42 -17.33
CA ILE A 60 -11.97 -5.99 -16.17
C ILE A 60 -12.83 -5.80 -14.91
N THR A 61 -13.35 -4.60 -14.69
CA THR A 61 -14.13 -4.29 -13.47
C THR A 61 -15.53 -4.88 -13.49
N ASP A 62 -16.22 -4.83 -14.63
CA ASP A 62 -17.64 -5.16 -14.70
C ASP A 62 -17.88 -6.66 -14.97
N VAL A 63 -16.89 -7.36 -15.58
CA VAL A 63 -17.04 -8.77 -15.98
C VAL A 63 -16.11 -9.68 -15.20
N ILE A 64 -14.79 -9.36 -15.11
CA ILE A 64 -13.83 -10.26 -14.45
C ILE A 64 -13.91 -10.10 -12.93
N LEU A 65 -13.87 -8.87 -12.41
CA LEU A 65 -13.90 -8.60 -10.98
C LEU A 65 -15.33 -8.59 -10.42
N ASN A 66 -16.22 -7.85 -11.05
CA ASN A 66 -17.65 -7.73 -10.71
C ASN A 66 -17.93 -7.53 -9.20
N ASN A 67 -17.03 -6.85 -8.50
CA ASN A 67 -17.03 -6.68 -7.04
C ASN A 67 -17.17 -5.22 -6.60
N GLY A 68 -17.55 -4.32 -7.51
CA GLY A 68 -17.66 -2.89 -7.29
C GLY A 68 -16.37 -2.11 -7.53
N SER A 69 -15.28 -2.76 -7.99
CA SER A 69 -14.08 -2.08 -8.47
C SER A 69 -14.41 -1.15 -9.63
N LEU A 70 -13.67 -0.03 -9.73
CA LEU A 70 -13.92 1.01 -10.72
C LEU A 70 -12.80 1.07 -11.75
N PRO A 71 -13.09 1.21 -13.05
CA PRO A 71 -12.05 1.47 -14.06
C PRO A 71 -11.29 2.74 -13.68
N ALA A 72 -9.95 2.71 -13.76
CA ALA A 72 -9.12 3.84 -13.39
C ALA A 72 -8.24 4.32 -14.55
N ASN A 73 -8.27 5.64 -14.79
CA ASN A 73 -7.32 6.34 -15.67
C ASN A 73 -6.37 7.22 -14.85
N VAL A 74 -6.53 7.25 -13.53
CA VAL A 74 -5.78 8.04 -12.56
C VAL A 74 -5.03 7.12 -11.60
N TYR A 75 -3.90 7.59 -11.07
CA TYR A 75 -3.11 6.79 -10.14
C TYR A 75 -3.57 6.96 -8.69
N VAL A 76 -3.86 8.19 -8.26
CA VAL A 76 -4.41 8.45 -6.92
C VAL A 76 -5.91 8.15 -6.92
N PRO A 77 -6.39 7.18 -6.12
CA PRO A 77 -7.78 6.74 -6.15
C PRO A 77 -8.73 7.75 -5.50
N GLU A 78 -10.01 7.68 -5.85
CA GLU A 78 -11.11 8.39 -5.21
C GLU A 78 -11.32 7.89 -3.76
N GLY A 79 -11.69 8.79 -2.85
CA GLY A 79 -11.97 8.47 -1.45
C GLY A 79 -10.73 8.32 -0.57
N LEU A 80 -9.52 8.58 -1.13
CA LEU A 80 -8.28 8.54 -0.36
C LEU A 80 -8.15 9.70 0.61
N ALA A 81 -8.33 10.92 0.12
CA ALA A 81 -8.00 12.12 0.87
C ALA A 81 -9.15 13.14 0.79
N LEU A 82 -9.67 13.51 1.95
CA LEU A 82 -10.72 14.51 2.10
C LEU A 82 -10.14 15.75 2.79
N ASP A 83 -10.54 16.94 2.33
CA ASP A 83 -10.22 18.19 3.03
C ASP A 83 -11.11 18.39 4.29
N GLU A 84 -10.98 19.53 4.95
CA GLU A 84 -11.75 19.86 6.17
C GLU A 84 -13.26 19.96 5.89
N ASP A 85 -13.66 20.28 4.66
CA ASP A 85 -15.05 20.38 4.21
C ASP A 85 -15.61 19.03 3.68
N GLY A 86 -14.78 17.99 3.67
CA GLY A 86 -15.12 16.65 3.16
C GLY A 86 -15.02 16.52 1.63
N LYS A 87 -14.35 17.46 0.96
CA LYS A 87 -14.13 17.45 -0.48
C LYS A 87 -12.96 16.55 -0.84
N ASP A 88 -13.17 15.65 -1.81
CA ASP A 88 -12.14 14.71 -2.24
C ASP A 88 -11.05 15.36 -3.09
N TYR A 89 -9.82 14.86 -2.98
CA TYR A 89 -8.70 15.25 -3.84
C TYR A 89 -9.04 15.14 -5.33
N ARG A 90 -9.78 14.10 -5.75
CA ARG A 90 -10.19 13.92 -7.15
C ARG A 90 -11.08 15.05 -7.67
N GLU A 91 -11.86 15.70 -6.83
CA GLU A 91 -12.65 16.87 -7.23
C GLU A 91 -11.77 18.08 -7.60
N ILE A 92 -10.58 18.19 -6.99
CA ILE A 92 -9.59 19.22 -7.28
C ILE A 92 -8.73 18.84 -8.48
N ALA A 93 -8.24 17.60 -8.50
CA ALA A 93 -7.37 17.09 -9.55
C ALA A 93 -8.10 16.87 -10.88
N GLY A 94 -9.38 16.49 -10.82
CA GLY A 94 -10.23 16.26 -12.00
C GLY A 94 -9.87 15.00 -12.78
N GLU A 95 -10.44 14.89 -13.96
CA GLU A 95 -10.19 13.83 -14.92
C GLU A 95 -8.81 14.00 -15.56
N MET A 96 -8.06 12.90 -15.69
CA MET A 96 -6.74 12.87 -16.34
C MET A 96 -6.38 11.45 -16.78
N GLY A 97 -5.22 11.29 -17.43
CA GLY A 97 -4.79 10.01 -17.98
C GLY A 97 -5.57 9.59 -19.23
N PHE A 98 -5.43 8.33 -19.61
CA PHE A 98 -5.93 7.82 -20.89
C PHE A 98 -6.96 6.71 -20.66
N GLY A 99 -8.15 6.91 -21.27
CA GLY A 99 -9.15 5.86 -21.38
C GLY A 99 -8.88 4.92 -22.56
N PHE A 100 -9.69 3.88 -22.69
CA PHE A 100 -9.65 2.97 -23.83
C PHE A 100 -9.99 3.72 -25.14
N ASP A 101 -9.07 3.68 -26.09
CA ASP A 101 -9.22 4.26 -27.45
C ASP A 101 -8.33 3.46 -28.41
N LYS A 102 -8.89 2.42 -29.00
CA LYS A 102 -8.14 1.50 -29.87
C LYS A 102 -7.61 2.16 -31.14
N GLU A 103 -8.31 3.18 -31.66
CA GLU A 103 -7.88 3.90 -32.84
C GLU A 103 -6.61 4.72 -32.54
N LYS A 104 -6.60 5.47 -31.45
CA LYS A 104 -5.41 6.20 -30.99
C LYS A 104 -4.29 5.27 -30.57
N ALA A 105 -4.61 4.18 -29.87
CA ALA A 105 -3.61 3.17 -29.52
C ALA A 105 -2.89 2.65 -30.76
N ALA A 106 -3.61 2.27 -31.82
CA ALA A 106 -3.04 1.82 -33.08
C ALA A 106 -2.23 2.93 -33.80
N GLU A 107 -2.69 4.19 -33.73
CA GLU A 107 -1.96 5.33 -34.30
C GLU A 107 -0.62 5.56 -33.58
N HIS A 108 -0.60 5.59 -32.25
CA HIS A 108 0.62 5.71 -31.46
C HIS A 108 1.57 4.53 -31.70
N TRP A 109 1.04 3.30 -31.70
CA TRP A 109 1.85 2.10 -31.97
C TRP A 109 2.50 2.15 -33.34
N LYS A 110 1.75 2.59 -34.35
CA LYS A 110 2.29 2.76 -35.70
C LYS A 110 3.43 3.80 -35.74
N LYS A 111 3.29 4.92 -35.03
CA LYS A 111 4.37 5.92 -34.94
C LYS A 111 5.63 5.33 -34.31
N ALA A 112 5.49 4.61 -33.21
CA ALA A 112 6.62 3.94 -32.57
C ALA A 112 7.31 2.96 -33.51
N LYS A 113 6.54 2.14 -34.26
CA LYS A 113 7.07 1.23 -35.28
C LYS A 113 7.82 1.97 -36.40
N ASP A 114 7.23 3.05 -36.91
CA ASP A 114 7.82 3.87 -37.99
C ASP A 114 9.13 4.56 -37.51
N GLU A 115 9.16 5.07 -36.27
CA GLU A 115 10.33 5.74 -35.68
C GLU A 115 11.49 4.77 -35.39
N LEU A 116 11.15 3.64 -34.79
CA LEU A 116 12.16 2.67 -34.35
C LEU A 116 12.53 1.64 -35.42
N GLY A 117 11.72 1.48 -36.47
CA GLY A 117 12.00 0.59 -37.59
C GLY A 117 11.80 -0.89 -37.28
N PHE A 118 10.80 -1.26 -36.49
CA PHE A 118 10.42 -2.66 -36.24
C PHE A 118 9.05 -3.01 -36.81
N ASP A 119 8.83 -4.26 -37.17
CA ASP A 119 7.52 -4.77 -37.62
C ASP A 119 6.81 -5.58 -36.54
N ASN A 120 7.55 -6.44 -35.84
CA ASN A 120 7.03 -7.30 -34.79
C ASN A 120 7.93 -7.21 -33.55
N THR A 121 7.32 -7.41 -32.38
CA THR A 121 8.03 -7.48 -31.11
C THR A 121 7.30 -8.39 -30.13
N THR A 122 8.06 -8.90 -29.16
CA THR A 122 7.51 -9.63 -28.02
C THR A 122 7.87 -8.89 -26.74
N LEU A 123 6.88 -8.70 -25.84
CA LEU A 123 7.09 -8.13 -24.51
C LEU A 123 6.68 -9.13 -23.44
N GLU A 124 7.50 -9.25 -22.39
CA GLU A 124 7.19 -10.05 -21.19
C GLU A 124 6.23 -9.27 -20.30
N PHE A 125 5.16 -9.92 -19.84
CA PHE A 125 4.20 -9.38 -18.89
C PHE A 125 4.23 -10.17 -17.58
N LEU A 126 4.90 -9.62 -16.57
CA LEU A 126 5.06 -10.23 -15.26
C LEU A 126 3.80 -10.04 -14.40
N THR A 127 3.27 -11.13 -13.89
CA THR A 127 2.10 -11.17 -13.00
C THR A 127 2.24 -12.23 -11.91
N THR A 128 1.30 -12.29 -10.97
CA THR A 128 1.23 -13.35 -9.96
C THR A 128 0.48 -14.57 -10.48
N ASP A 129 0.69 -15.72 -9.84
CA ASP A 129 0.07 -17.00 -10.15
C ASP A 129 -1.34 -17.21 -9.53
N SER A 130 -1.97 -16.12 -9.00
CA SER A 130 -3.34 -16.18 -8.53
C SER A 130 -4.34 -16.27 -9.68
N ASP A 131 -5.48 -16.94 -9.46
CA ASP A 131 -6.51 -17.11 -10.49
C ASP A 131 -7.02 -15.77 -11.05
N THR A 132 -7.24 -14.77 -10.19
CA THR A 132 -7.66 -13.44 -10.62
C THR A 132 -6.59 -12.75 -11.47
N SER A 133 -5.32 -12.81 -11.05
CA SER A 133 -4.21 -12.23 -11.84
C SER A 133 -4.02 -12.93 -13.17
N LYS A 134 -4.27 -14.24 -13.23
CA LYS A 134 -4.24 -15.00 -14.46
C LYS A 134 -5.33 -14.53 -15.44
N GLN A 135 -6.58 -14.45 -14.98
CA GLN A 135 -7.70 -13.99 -15.82
C GLN A 135 -7.49 -12.56 -16.35
N ILE A 136 -7.04 -11.64 -15.48
CA ILE A 136 -6.74 -10.26 -15.87
C ILE A 136 -5.54 -10.23 -16.84
N GLY A 137 -4.49 -11.02 -16.57
CA GLY A 137 -3.31 -11.08 -17.42
C GLY A 137 -3.64 -11.60 -18.83
N GLU A 138 -4.40 -12.67 -18.96
CA GLU A 138 -4.87 -13.22 -20.23
C GLU A 138 -5.77 -12.23 -20.99
N TYR A 139 -6.62 -11.48 -20.26
CA TYR A 139 -7.44 -10.44 -20.86
C TYR A 139 -6.58 -9.27 -21.40
N ILE A 140 -5.64 -8.77 -20.62
CA ILE A 140 -4.73 -7.68 -21.04
C ILE A 140 -3.89 -8.12 -22.24
N GLN A 141 -3.31 -9.33 -22.22
CA GLN A 141 -2.61 -9.90 -23.36
C GLN A 141 -3.47 -9.86 -24.62
N ASN A 142 -4.69 -10.36 -24.53
CA ASN A 142 -5.60 -10.38 -25.67
C ASN A 142 -5.90 -8.98 -26.21
N GLN A 143 -6.13 -7.98 -25.33
CA GLN A 143 -6.40 -6.59 -25.73
C GLN A 143 -5.18 -5.95 -26.41
N LEU A 144 -4.00 -6.14 -25.87
CA LEU A 144 -2.76 -5.60 -26.43
C LEU A 144 -2.46 -6.21 -27.81
N GLU A 145 -2.54 -7.53 -27.96
CA GLU A 145 -2.27 -8.22 -29.21
C GLU A 145 -3.31 -7.92 -30.30
N GLN A 146 -4.58 -7.71 -29.92
CA GLN A 146 -5.63 -7.37 -30.89
C GLN A 146 -5.57 -5.91 -31.36
N ASN A 147 -5.15 -4.99 -30.51
CA ASN A 147 -5.20 -3.56 -30.79
C ASN A 147 -3.85 -2.98 -31.27
N LEU A 148 -2.73 -3.70 -31.06
CA LEU A 148 -1.37 -3.27 -31.41
C LEU A 148 -0.73 -4.28 -32.39
N GLU A 149 -0.82 -4.00 -33.67
CA GLU A 149 -0.37 -4.90 -34.75
C GLU A 149 1.11 -5.26 -34.65
N GLY A 150 1.42 -6.56 -34.61
CA GLY A 150 2.78 -7.08 -34.54
C GLY A 150 3.32 -7.19 -33.11
N LEU A 151 2.51 -6.88 -32.09
CA LEU A 151 2.87 -7.15 -30.69
C LEU A 151 2.45 -8.56 -30.29
N THR A 152 3.36 -9.25 -29.59
CA THR A 152 3.10 -10.50 -28.87
C THR A 152 3.41 -10.27 -27.41
N ILE A 153 2.56 -10.76 -26.51
CA ILE A 153 2.76 -10.69 -25.05
C ILE A 153 3.06 -12.09 -24.51
N GLU A 154 4.17 -12.25 -23.82
CA GLU A 154 4.51 -13.46 -23.09
C GLU A 154 4.22 -13.26 -21.60
N ILE A 155 3.18 -13.94 -21.07
CA ILE A 155 2.82 -13.85 -19.67
C ILE A 155 3.77 -14.68 -18.83
N LYS A 156 4.46 -14.05 -17.88
CA LYS A 156 5.31 -14.68 -16.87
C LYS A 156 4.59 -14.68 -15.52
N GLN A 157 4.03 -15.82 -15.16
CA GLN A 157 3.33 -16.00 -13.88
C GLN A 157 4.27 -16.59 -12.84
N VAL A 158 4.38 -15.93 -11.70
CA VAL A 158 5.24 -16.36 -10.59
C VAL A 158 4.53 -16.18 -9.24
N PRO A 159 4.94 -16.91 -8.18
CA PRO A 159 4.47 -16.68 -6.83
C PRO A 159 4.71 -15.22 -6.37
N PHE A 160 3.81 -14.67 -5.57
CA PHE A 160 3.84 -13.27 -5.13
C PHE A 160 5.21 -12.81 -4.59
N LYS A 161 5.86 -13.64 -3.76
CA LYS A 161 7.19 -13.33 -3.23
C LYS A 161 8.26 -13.18 -4.33
N GLN A 162 8.19 -14.05 -5.35
CA GLN A 162 9.11 -13.98 -6.49
C GLN A 162 8.82 -12.75 -7.35
N LYS A 163 7.53 -12.44 -7.59
CA LYS A 163 7.11 -11.22 -8.29
C LYS A 163 7.67 -9.98 -7.60
N GLN A 164 7.56 -9.88 -6.27
CA GLN A 164 8.13 -8.75 -5.52
C GLN A 164 9.65 -8.65 -5.63
N GLN A 165 10.35 -9.79 -5.68
CA GLN A 165 11.80 -9.81 -5.86
C GLN A 165 12.19 -9.29 -7.26
N LEU A 166 11.54 -9.78 -8.32
CA LEU A 166 11.76 -9.32 -9.69
C LEU A 166 11.43 -7.82 -9.83
N GLU A 167 10.29 -7.38 -9.28
CA GLU A 167 9.90 -5.97 -9.22
C GLU A 167 10.99 -5.10 -8.57
N SER A 168 11.51 -5.50 -7.40
CA SER A 168 12.52 -4.74 -6.67
C SER A 168 13.89 -4.70 -7.37
N GLN A 169 14.14 -5.63 -8.27
CA GLN A 169 15.36 -5.70 -9.09
C GLN A 169 15.21 -4.97 -10.43
N GLY A 170 14.00 -4.50 -10.79
CA GLY A 170 13.71 -3.96 -12.11
C GLY A 170 13.78 -5.03 -13.23
N ASP A 171 13.64 -6.33 -12.87
CA ASP A 171 13.72 -7.46 -13.81
C ASP A 171 12.32 -7.78 -14.38
N PHE A 172 11.80 -6.88 -15.18
CA PHE A 172 10.52 -6.99 -15.89
C PHE A 172 10.49 -5.97 -17.06
N GLU A 173 9.65 -6.20 -18.04
CA GLU A 173 9.33 -5.26 -19.12
C GLU A 173 7.99 -4.57 -18.83
N LEU A 174 6.92 -5.35 -18.72
CA LEU A 174 5.62 -4.92 -18.24
C LEU A 174 5.30 -5.67 -16.94
N LEU A 175 4.76 -4.98 -15.93
CA LEU A 175 4.45 -5.57 -14.63
C LEU A 175 3.03 -5.20 -14.20
N TYR A 176 2.20 -6.22 -13.90
CA TYR A 176 0.94 -6.01 -13.20
C TYR A 176 1.18 -5.87 -11.71
N SER A 177 0.94 -4.67 -11.19
CA SER A 177 1.20 -4.33 -9.79
C SER A 177 0.06 -3.50 -9.19
N SER A 178 0.19 -3.16 -7.92
CA SER A 178 -0.75 -2.30 -7.21
C SER A 178 -0.05 -1.51 -6.13
N TRP A 179 -0.69 -0.41 -5.73
CA TRP A 179 -0.31 0.34 -4.54
C TRP A 179 -1.51 0.52 -3.62
N ILE A 180 -1.31 0.30 -2.34
CA ILE A 180 -2.29 0.51 -1.28
C ILE A 180 -1.84 1.75 -0.51
N ALA A 181 -2.75 2.67 -0.23
CA ALA A 181 -2.42 3.85 0.54
C ALA A 181 -1.97 3.50 1.97
N ASP A 182 -0.89 4.10 2.40
CA ASP A 182 -0.42 3.99 3.79
C ASP A 182 -1.03 5.09 4.67
N TYR A 183 -1.36 6.24 4.08
CA TYR A 183 -1.93 7.40 4.77
C TYR A 183 -2.83 8.24 3.84
N PRO A 184 -3.74 9.08 4.39
CA PRO A 184 -4.77 9.78 3.61
C PRO A 184 -4.26 11.07 2.95
N ASP A 185 -3.27 10.94 2.09
CA ASP A 185 -2.76 12.06 1.29
C ASP A 185 -2.27 11.54 -0.08
N PRO A 186 -2.42 12.31 -1.17
CA PRO A 186 -1.95 11.92 -2.51
C PRO A 186 -0.47 11.54 -2.56
N LEU A 187 0.33 12.08 -1.64
CA LEU A 187 1.76 11.79 -1.55
C LEU A 187 2.06 10.30 -1.41
N THR A 188 1.22 9.52 -0.68
CA THR A 188 1.42 8.06 -0.51
C THR A 188 1.51 7.31 -1.83
N PHE A 189 0.87 7.83 -2.89
CA PHE A 189 0.97 7.32 -4.26
C PHE A 189 2.12 8.00 -5.01
N LEU A 190 2.15 9.32 -5.01
CA LEU A 190 3.02 10.09 -5.91
C LEU A 190 4.49 10.00 -5.50
N GLU A 191 4.84 9.88 -4.23
CA GLU A 191 6.24 9.70 -3.83
C GLU A 191 6.85 8.39 -4.36
N THR A 192 6.03 7.36 -4.65
CA THR A 192 6.50 6.09 -5.20
C THR A 192 7.13 6.22 -6.60
N PHE A 193 6.81 7.28 -7.34
CA PHE A 193 7.36 7.57 -8.67
C PHE A 193 8.41 8.69 -8.69
N THR A 194 8.81 9.23 -7.54
CA THR A 194 10.03 10.07 -7.51
C THR A 194 11.25 9.24 -7.94
N THR A 195 12.33 9.88 -8.38
CA THR A 195 13.55 9.18 -8.83
C THR A 195 14.07 8.15 -7.81
N THR A 196 13.89 8.41 -6.51
CA THR A 196 14.27 7.51 -5.41
C THR A 196 13.10 6.69 -4.89
N GLY A 197 11.91 6.92 -5.40
CA GLY A 197 10.70 6.17 -5.02
C GLY A 197 10.72 4.74 -5.58
N LYS A 198 9.93 3.88 -4.97
CA LYS A 198 9.90 2.44 -5.28
C LYS A 198 9.71 2.17 -6.79
N PHE A 199 8.70 2.76 -7.41
CA PHE A 199 8.39 2.50 -8.81
C PHE A 199 9.22 3.35 -9.75
N GLY A 200 9.59 4.57 -9.34
CA GLY A 200 10.49 5.42 -10.12
C GLY A 200 11.84 4.73 -10.34
N SER A 201 12.47 4.26 -9.26
CA SER A 201 13.76 3.55 -9.33
C SER A 201 13.66 2.22 -10.10
N ASN A 202 12.57 1.47 -9.93
CA ASN A 202 12.42 0.14 -10.55
C ASN A 202 12.06 0.19 -12.05
N SER A 203 11.41 1.26 -12.51
CA SER A 203 11.01 1.45 -13.92
C SER A 203 11.95 2.36 -14.70
N GLY A 204 12.92 2.97 -14.03
CA GLY A 204 13.81 3.98 -14.64
C GLY A 204 13.13 5.34 -14.87
N TYR A 205 11.96 5.59 -14.27
CA TYR A 205 11.30 6.88 -14.38
C TYR A 205 12.10 7.97 -13.67
N ASN A 206 12.49 9.01 -14.41
CA ASN A 206 13.31 10.11 -13.90
C ASN A 206 12.89 11.44 -14.56
N SER A 207 11.81 12.03 -14.10
CA SER A 207 11.30 13.32 -14.56
C SER A 207 11.65 14.42 -13.57
N ALA A 208 12.49 15.37 -13.99
CA ALA A 208 12.85 16.52 -13.17
C ALA A 208 11.64 17.42 -12.84
N GLU A 209 10.69 17.55 -13.78
CA GLU A 209 9.44 18.30 -13.60
C GLU A 209 8.57 17.62 -12.54
N TYR A 210 8.39 16.31 -12.64
CA TYR A 210 7.64 15.52 -11.66
C TYR A 210 8.22 15.66 -10.25
N ASN A 211 9.50 15.41 -10.10
CA ASN A 211 10.19 15.51 -8.79
C ASN A 211 10.04 16.90 -8.18
N LYS A 212 10.19 17.95 -9.00
CA LYS A 212 10.02 19.35 -8.55
C LYS A 212 8.59 19.61 -8.07
N LEU A 213 7.58 19.15 -8.80
CA LEU A 213 6.17 19.34 -8.43
C LEU A 213 5.81 18.61 -7.13
N VAL A 214 6.31 17.37 -6.94
CA VAL A 214 6.15 16.62 -5.70
C VAL A 214 6.84 17.36 -4.53
N ASP A 215 8.05 17.88 -4.71
CA ASP A 215 8.74 18.65 -3.68
C ASP A 215 8.02 19.96 -3.35
N GLU A 216 7.51 20.70 -4.34
CA GLU A 216 6.71 21.90 -4.12
C GLU A 216 5.42 21.58 -3.35
N ALA A 217 4.76 20.45 -3.66
CA ALA A 217 3.57 19.99 -2.97
C ALA A 217 3.88 19.66 -1.50
N LYS A 218 4.95 18.89 -1.25
CA LYS A 218 5.41 18.50 0.11
C LYS A 218 5.72 19.70 0.99
N ASN A 219 6.22 20.78 0.42
CA ASN A 219 6.61 21.99 1.14
C ASN A 219 5.51 23.08 1.20
N SER A 220 4.31 22.79 0.68
CA SER A 220 3.20 23.75 0.70
C SER A 220 2.60 23.90 2.09
N LEU A 221 2.37 25.14 2.53
CA LEU A 221 1.77 25.44 3.84
C LEU A 221 0.26 25.19 3.92
N THR A 222 -0.42 25.06 2.79
CA THR A 222 -1.87 24.81 2.73
C THR A 222 -2.18 23.56 1.95
N LEU A 223 -3.19 22.80 2.40
CA LEU A 223 -3.65 21.58 1.75
C LEU A 223 -4.05 21.85 0.29
N ALA A 224 -4.79 22.93 0.03
CA ALA A 224 -5.24 23.29 -1.32
C ALA A 224 -4.08 23.52 -2.31
N ASN A 225 -3.01 24.19 -1.87
CA ASN A 225 -1.83 24.40 -2.71
C ASN A 225 -1.05 23.10 -2.91
N SER A 226 -0.91 22.28 -1.86
CA SER A 226 -0.30 20.97 -1.92
C SER A 226 -1.01 20.09 -2.94
N TRP A 227 -2.32 19.95 -2.82
CA TRP A 227 -3.12 19.11 -3.71
C TRP A 227 -3.13 19.59 -5.16
N LYS A 228 -3.12 20.90 -5.39
CA LYS A 228 -2.98 21.44 -6.75
C LYS A 228 -1.65 21.02 -7.39
N LYS A 229 -0.54 21.06 -6.61
CA LYS A 229 0.77 20.63 -7.09
C LYS A 229 0.85 19.12 -7.29
N PHE A 230 0.23 18.33 -6.42
CA PHE A 230 0.10 16.89 -6.63
C PHE A 230 -0.69 16.55 -7.89
N ALA A 231 -1.77 17.29 -8.19
CA ALA A 231 -2.55 17.10 -9.43
C ALA A 231 -1.72 17.43 -10.69
N GLU A 232 -0.90 18.49 -10.64
CA GLU A 232 0.04 18.81 -11.71
C GLU A 232 1.09 17.68 -11.88
N ALA A 233 1.64 17.14 -10.79
CA ALA A 233 2.60 16.03 -10.81
C ALA A 233 1.97 14.74 -11.37
N GLU A 234 0.78 14.36 -10.89
CA GLU A 234 0.07 13.19 -11.38
C GLU A 234 -0.20 13.26 -12.90
N LYS A 235 -0.56 14.45 -13.38
CA LYS A 235 -0.75 14.67 -14.82
C LYS A 235 0.53 14.46 -15.63
N VAL A 236 1.69 14.92 -15.13
CA VAL A 236 2.99 14.68 -15.77
C VAL A 236 3.26 13.17 -15.83
N LEU A 237 3.15 12.45 -14.70
CA LEU A 237 3.38 11.01 -14.63
C LEU A 237 2.52 10.22 -15.62
N LEU A 238 1.22 10.54 -15.67
CA LEU A 238 0.28 9.85 -16.55
C LEU A 238 0.55 10.16 -18.03
N ASN A 239 0.97 11.39 -18.36
CA ASN A 239 1.33 11.76 -19.73
C ASN A 239 2.63 11.07 -20.18
N ASP A 240 3.62 10.91 -19.29
CA ASP A 240 4.86 10.20 -19.58
C ASP A 240 4.63 8.68 -19.77
N ALA A 241 3.44 8.18 -19.34
CA ALA A 241 2.93 6.82 -19.53
C ALA A 241 3.85 5.69 -19.01
N TYR A 242 4.66 5.93 -17.97
CA TYR A 242 5.39 4.87 -17.27
C TYR A 242 4.49 3.98 -16.42
N ILE A 243 3.30 4.48 -16.13
CA ILE A 243 2.22 3.77 -15.45
C ILE A 243 0.95 3.84 -16.28
N SER A 244 0.27 2.72 -16.43
CA SER A 244 -1.10 2.65 -16.96
C SER A 244 -2.02 2.16 -15.85
N PRO A 245 -2.74 3.04 -15.13
CA PRO A 245 -3.75 2.64 -14.16
C PRO A 245 -4.80 1.77 -14.84
N VAL A 246 -5.25 0.71 -14.16
CA VAL A 246 -6.24 -0.24 -14.68
C VAL A 246 -7.55 -0.11 -13.92
N TYR A 247 -7.51 -0.24 -12.59
CA TYR A 247 -8.70 -0.06 -11.77
C TYR A 247 -8.38 0.33 -10.33
N GLN A 248 -9.32 1.03 -9.69
CA GLN A 248 -9.39 1.17 -8.25
C GLN A 248 -10.14 -0.03 -7.68
N SER A 249 -9.53 -0.72 -6.71
CA SER A 249 -10.15 -1.91 -6.13
C SER A 249 -11.29 -1.58 -5.17
N SER A 250 -12.24 -2.50 -5.08
CA SER A 250 -13.26 -2.52 -4.03
C SER A 250 -13.31 -3.88 -3.37
N SER A 251 -13.77 -3.92 -2.12
CA SER A 251 -14.04 -5.15 -1.38
C SER A 251 -15.54 -5.36 -1.30
N ALA A 252 -16.01 -6.51 -1.77
CA ALA A 252 -17.40 -6.95 -1.61
C ALA A 252 -17.52 -7.78 -0.33
N TYR A 253 -18.62 -7.61 0.40
CA TYR A 253 -18.90 -8.35 1.62
C TYR A 253 -20.40 -8.49 1.88
N LEU A 254 -20.76 -9.49 2.68
CA LEU A 254 -22.10 -9.63 3.24
C LEU A 254 -22.09 -9.19 4.70
N GLU A 255 -23.09 -8.41 5.10
CA GLU A 255 -23.24 -7.95 6.48
C GLU A 255 -24.72 -7.92 6.86
N LYS A 256 -25.08 -8.59 7.96
CA LYS A 256 -26.44 -8.61 8.46
C LYS A 256 -26.96 -7.20 8.69
N SER A 257 -28.22 -6.96 8.34
CA SER A 257 -28.88 -5.67 8.51
C SER A 257 -28.95 -5.18 9.98
N THR A 258 -28.76 -6.10 10.93
CA THR A 258 -28.68 -5.84 12.37
C THR A 258 -27.34 -5.24 12.81
N VAL A 259 -26.28 -5.34 12.00
CA VAL A 259 -24.95 -4.75 12.29
C VAL A 259 -25.00 -3.26 11.99
N LYS A 260 -24.50 -2.45 12.91
CA LYS A 260 -24.52 -0.97 12.85
C LYS A 260 -23.20 -0.38 13.31
N ASP A 261 -22.94 0.83 12.85
CA ASP A 261 -21.92 1.76 13.34
C ASP A 261 -20.48 1.21 13.31
N ILE A 262 -20.14 0.41 12.28
CA ILE A 262 -18.75 0.07 11.96
C ILE A 262 -18.14 1.21 11.15
N VAL A 263 -17.02 1.78 11.61
CA VAL A 263 -16.22 2.69 10.76
C VAL A 263 -15.40 1.84 9.79
N LYS A 264 -15.60 2.08 8.50
CA LYS A 264 -14.83 1.46 7.43
C LYS A 264 -13.81 2.46 6.90
N SER A 265 -12.56 2.04 6.78
CA SER A 265 -11.49 2.85 6.20
C SER A 265 -11.06 2.26 4.85
N ALA A 266 -10.75 3.14 3.90
CA ALA A 266 -10.22 2.73 2.60
C ALA A 266 -8.73 2.36 2.65
N TYR A 267 -8.01 2.71 3.72
CA TYR A 267 -6.57 2.51 3.90
C TYR A 267 -6.23 2.11 5.33
N GLY A 268 -5.03 1.57 5.55
CA GLY A 268 -4.54 1.17 6.87
C GLY A 268 -5.38 0.08 7.53
N ALA A 269 -5.80 0.31 8.77
CA ALA A 269 -6.76 -0.55 9.45
C ALA A 269 -8.15 -0.31 8.88
N ARG A 270 -8.77 -1.36 8.36
CA ARG A 270 -10.02 -1.26 7.58
C ARG A 270 -11.26 -1.10 8.43
N ASN A 271 -11.24 -1.62 9.66
CA ASN A 271 -12.42 -1.70 10.51
C ASN A 271 -12.17 -1.14 11.92
N THR A 272 -13.03 -0.24 12.34
CA THR A 272 -13.09 0.22 13.73
C THR A 272 -14.44 -0.16 14.36
N TYR A 273 -14.38 -0.90 15.46
CA TYR A 273 -15.56 -1.44 16.14
C TYR A 273 -15.92 -0.69 17.43
N LYS A 274 -15.24 0.41 17.75
CA LYS A 274 -15.47 1.21 18.98
C LYS A 274 -16.95 1.54 19.21
N TRP A 275 -17.66 1.94 18.15
CA TRP A 275 -19.07 2.34 18.20
C TRP A 275 -20.03 1.25 17.72
N ALA A 276 -19.49 0.17 17.15
CA ALA A 276 -20.28 -0.88 16.53
C ALA A 276 -21.20 -1.59 17.52
N TYR A 277 -22.36 -2.04 17.02
CA TYR A 277 -23.28 -2.90 17.74
C TYR A 277 -24.05 -3.80 16.80
N VAL A 278 -24.62 -4.87 17.36
CA VAL A 278 -25.52 -5.78 16.67
C VAL A 278 -26.87 -5.75 17.39
N GLU A 279 -27.95 -5.42 16.68
CA GLU A 279 -29.30 -5.38 17.26
C GLU A 279 -29.68 -6.75 17.83
N GLY A 280 -30.03 -6.79 19.11
CA GLY A 280 -30.44 -8.00 19.82
C GLY A 280 -29.31 -8.93 20.27
N LYS A 281 -28.05 -8.55 20.09
CA LYS A 281 -26.85 -9.30 20.52
C LYS A 281 -25.83 -8.36 21.17
N ASP A 282 -24.99 -8.93 22.03
CA ASP A 282 -23.83 -8.26 22.63
C ASP A 282 -22.50 -8.70 22.01
N SER A 283 -22.56 -9.55 20.98
CA SER A 283 -21.42 -10.09 20.26
C SER A 283 -21.52 -9.82 18.77
N PHE A 284 -20.35 -9.65 18.14
CA PHE A 284 -20.18 -9.56 16.69
C PHE A 284 -19.31 -10.73 16.22
N ASN A 285 -19.85 -11.57 15.34
CA ASN A 285 -19.16 -12.77 14.86
C ASN A 285 -18.80 -12.61 13.40
N ILE A 286 -17.52 -12.78 13.05
CA ILE A 286 -16.98 -12.58 11.72
C ILE A 286 -16.01 -13.69 11.33
N THR A 287 -15.60 -13.71 10.06
CA THR A 287 -14.51 -14.56 9.58
C THR A 287 -13.32 -13.74 9.15
N SER A 288 -12.13 -14.36 9.15
CA SER A 288 -10.92 -13.87 8.52
C SER A 288 -10.34 -14.98 7.64
N SER A 289 -9.85 -14.64 6.46
CA SER A 289 -9.22 -15.61 5.55
C SER A 289 -7.78 -15.94 5.93
N ALA A 290 -7.17 -15.16 6.84
CA ALA A 290 -5.81 -15.39 7.33
C ALA A 290 -5.71 -15.18 8.84
N ASP A 291 -4.70 -15.81 9.41
CA ASP A 291 -4.29 -15.61 10.80
C ASP A 291 -3.46 -14.34 10.98
N LEU A 292 -3.22 -13.95 12.21
CA LEU A 292 -2.43 -12.78 12.58
C LEU A 292 -0.94 -13.13 12.60
N PRO A 293 -0.11 -12.55 11.71
CA PRO A 293 1.32 -12.81 11.71
C PRO A 293 2.04 -12.27 12.95
N SER A 294 1.68 -11.06 13.39
CA SER A 294 2.24 -10.39 14.56
C SER A 294 1.38 -9.20 14.96
N LEU A 295 1.29 -8.93 16.25
CA LEU A 295 0.68 -7.72 16.81
C LEU A 295 1.73 -6.75 17.39
N ASP A 296 3.00 -6.88 17.01
CA ASP A 296 4.02 -5.87 17.28
C ASP A 296 3.86 -4.71 16.28
N ALA A 297 3.29 -3.59 16.71
CA ALA A 297 3.02 -2.42 15.87
C ALA A 297 4.26 -1.86 15.15
N SER A 298 5.46 -2.08 15.69
CA SER A 298 6.73 -1.68 15.06
C SER A 298 7.17 -2.61 13.91
N LYS A 299 6.60 -3.83 13.81
CA LYS A 299 7.02 -4.88 12.85
C LYS A 299 5.92 -5.31 11.90
N THR A 300 4.65 -5.07 12.27
CA THR A 300 3.47 -5.46 11.49
C THR A 300 3.39 -4.69 10.17
N THR A 301 3.00 -5.41 9.10
CA THR A 301 2.87 -4.84 7.74
C THR A 301 1.58 -5.26 7.03
N ASP A 302 0.72 -6.04 7.69
CA ASP A 302 -0.49 -6.60 7.11
C ASP A 302 -1.77 -6.01 7.72
N PHE A 303 -2.82 -5.93 6.92
CA PHE A 303 -4.07 -5.31 7.32
C PHE A 303 -4.86 -6.13 8.36
N TYR A 304 -4.69 -7.47 8.44
CA TYR A 304 -5.37 -8.30 9.46
C TYR A 304 -4.88 -7.93 10.85
N SER A 305 -3.56 -7.79 11.00
CA SER A 305 -2.93 -7.36 12.25
C SER A 305 -3.24 -5.90 12.56
N PHE A 306 -3.25 -5.01 11.56
CA PHE A 306 -3.64 -3.60 11.76
C PHE A 306 -5.09 -3.45 12.21
N ASP A 307 -6.03 -4.25 11.68
CA ASP A 307 -7.43 -4.25 12.13
C ASP A 307 -7.55 -4.63 13.61
N VAL A 308 -6.82 -5.66 14.05
CA VAL A 308 -6.81 -6.05 15.46
C VAL A 308 -6.17 -4.96 16.31
N LEU A 309 -4.98 -4.47 15.94
CA LEU A 309 -4.28 -3.41 16.68
C LEU A 309 -5.16 -2.16 16.82
N ASN A 310 -5.85 -1.74 15.77
CA ASN A 310 -6.74 -0.58 15.78
C ASN A 310 -7.92 -0.71 16.75
N ASN A 311 -8.29 -1.93 17.12
CA ASN A 311 -9.40 -2.21 18.03
C ASN A 311 -8.96 -2.54 19.46
N ILE A 312 -7.75 -3.10 19.65
CA ILE A 312 -7.21 -3.36 20.99
C ILE A 312 -6.33 -2.23 21.51
N MET A 313 -5.87 -1.35 20.61
CA MET A 313 -5.05 -0.18 20.95
C MET A 313 -5.70 1.11 20.43
N GLU A 314 -5.16 2.24 20.84
CA GLU A 314 -5.60 3.57 20.39
C GLU A 314 -4.40 4.51 20.27
N GLY A 315 -4.34 5.23 19.13
CA GLY A 315 -3.36 6.25 18.84
C GLY A 315 -3.66 7.61 19.44
N LEU A 316 -2.90 8.63 19.06
CA LEU A 316 -3.17 10.01 19.51
C LEU A 316 -4.54 10.50 19.05
N THR A 317 -4.93 10.15 17.84
CA THR A 317 -6.22 10.49 17.23
C THR A 317 -6.93 9.24 16.74
N ARG A 318 -8.21 9.40 16.36
CA ARG A 318 -9.04 8.36 15.77
C ARG A 318 -9.99 8.97 14.72
N VAL A 319 -10.45 8.16 13.79
CA VAL A 319 -11.51 8.56 12.83
C VAL A 319 -12.85 8.08 13.34
N ASP A 320 -13.87 8.95 13.33
CA ASP A 320 -15.23 8.66 13.75
C ASP A 320 -16.14 8.15 12.61
N LEU A 321 -17.42 7.97 12.90
CA LEU A 321 -18.44 7.51 11.95
C LEU A 321 -18.68 8.46 10.76
N ASP A 322 -18.38 9.73 10.93
CA ASP A 322 -18.50 10.76 9.88
C ASP A 322 -17.21 10.94 9.08
N GLY A 323 -16.16 10.12 9.34
CA GLY A 323 -14.84 10.25 8.70
C GLY A 323 -13.99 11.40 9.26
N LYS A 324 -14.41 12.02 10.37
CA LYS A 324 -13.68 13.10 11.01
C LYS A 324 -12.64 12.58 11.98
N VAL A 325 -11.53 13.30 12.07
CA VAL A 325 -10.53 13.02 13.10
C VAL A 325 -11.01 13.58 14.44
N VAL A 326 -11.06 12.69 15.42
CA VAL A 326 -11.48 12.97 16.78
C VAL A 326 -10.40 12.58 17.79
N GLU A 327 -10.61 12.92 19.05
CA GLU A 327 -9.76 12.54 20.17
C GLU A 327 -9.60 11.00 20.27
N GLY A 328 -8.34 10.58 20.47
CA GLY A 328 -7.98 9.25 20.90
C GLY A 328 -7.28 9.34 22.26
N MET A 329 -6.00 8.91 22.31
CA MET A 329 -5.18 9.13 23.52
C MET A 329 -4.81 10.60 23.73
N ALA A 330 -4.85 11.45 22.70
CA ALA A 330 -4.71 12.89 22.86
C ALA A 330 -6.09 13.55 22.98
N THR A 331 -6.29 14.34 24.05
CA THR A 331 -7.51 15.15 24.27
C THR A 331 -7.42 16.52 23.59
N LYS A 332 -6.25 16.91 23.14
CA LYS A 332 -5.98 18.17 22.46
C LYS A 332 -4.68 18.09 21.69
N TRP A 333 -4.62 18.79 20.57
CA TRP A 333 -3.35 19.04 19.85
C TRP A 333 -3.31 20.47 19.33
N GLU A 334 -2.11 21.00 19.28
CA GLU A 334 -1.81 22.33 18.77
C GLU A 334 -0.60 22.27 17.83
N THR A 335 -0.52 23.18 16.86
CA THR A 335 0.62 23.28 15.95
C THR A 335 1.16 24.70 15.93
N SER A 336 2.49 24.84 15.72
CA SER A 336 3.15 26.12 15.50
C SER A 336 2.68 26.80 14.21
N GLU A 337 2.96 28.10 14.05
CA GLU A 337 2.57 28.87 12.87
C GLU A 337 3.19 28.31 11.57
N ASP A 338 4.40 27.76 11.63
CA ASP A 338 5.08 27.10 10.51
C ASP A 338 4.65 25.64 10.31
N LYS A 339 3.70 25.15 11.12
CA LYS A 339 3.14 23.79 11.09
C LYS A 339 4.18 22.66 11.23
N LYS A 340 5.34 22.96 11.82
CA LYS A 340 6.39 21.97 12.02
C LYS A 340 6.44 21.41 13.43
N THR A 341 5.94 22.12 14.44
CA THR A 341 5.92 21.65 15.82
C THR A 341 4.49 21.35 16.23
N TRP A 342 4.25 20.11 16.62
CA TRP A 342 2.96 19.63 17.14
C TRP A 342 3.11 19.32 18.62
N THR A 343 2.12 19.71 19.41
CA THR A 343 2.06 19.41 20.85
C THR A 343 0.74 18.72 21.14
N PHE A 344 0.80 17.50 21.67
CA PHE A 344 -0.35 16.68 22.03
C PHE A 344 -0.47 16.58 23.55
N THR A 345 -1.69 16.75 24.07
CA THR A 345 -1.99 16.54 25.49
C THR A 345 -2.59 15.17 25.67
N ILE A 346 -1.88 14.27 26.35
CA ILE A 346 -2.30 12.89 26.60
C ILE A 346 -3.38 12.84 27.68
N ASN A 347 -4.38 11.99 27.47
CA ASN A 347 -5.52 11.78 28.35
C ASN A 347 -5.06 11.20 29.72
N ASP A 348 -5.30 11.91 30.79
CA ASP A 348 -4.93 11.50 32.16
C ASP A 348 -5.75 10.31 32.68
N LYS A 349 -6.83 9.93 31.99
CA LYS A 349 -7.70 8.77 32.28
C LYS A 349 -7.33 7.53 31.44
N ALA A 350 -6.31 7.61 30.62
CA ALA A 350 -5.88 6.50 29.77
C ALA A 350 -5.02 5.50 30.56
N TYR A 351 -5.41 4.23 30.49
CA TYR A 351 -4.72 3.12 31.16
C TYR A 351 -4.49 1.95 30.21
N TRP A 352 -3.37 1.28 30.39
CA TRP A 352 -3.13 -0.03 29.85
C TRP A 352 -3.98 -1.11 30.53
N SER A 353 -4.24 -2.21 29.85
CA SER A 353 -5.01 -3.36 30.39
C SER A 353 -4.42 -3.97 31.66
N ASN A 354 -3.10 -3.83 31.89
CA ASN A 354 -2.45 -4.22 33.15
C ASN A 354 -2.67 -3.21 34.31
N GLY A 355 -3.19 -2.02 34.04
CA GLY A 355 -3.46 -0.96 34.99
C GLY A 355 -2.40 0.13 35.09
N ASP A 356 -1.31 0.05 34.32
CA ASP A 356 -0.34 1.13 34.18
C ASP A 356 -0.99 2.32 33.45
N LYS A 357 -0.57 3.56 33.73
CA LYS A 357 -1.00 4.73 32.94
C LYS A 357 -0.41 4.71 31.54
N VAL A 358 -1.19 5.15 30.56
CA VAL A 358 -0.66 5.52 29.25
C VAL A 358 -0.11 6.94 29.35
N THR A 359 1.12 7.15 28.93
CA THR A 359 1.83 8.42 29.03
C THR A 359 2.44 8.85 27.70
N ALA A 360 2.90 10.11 27.59
CA ALA A 360 3.65 10.61 26.45
C ALA A 360 4.95 9.80 26.22
N HIS A 361 5.54 9.23 27.28
CA HIS A 361 6.73 8.40 27.19
C HIS A 361 6.49 7.09 26.42
N ASP A 362 5.28 6.52 26.47
CA ASP A 362 4.94 5.31 25.72
C ASP A 362 4.93 5.56 24.20
N PHE A 363 4.54 6.77 23.78
CA PHE A 363 4.61 7.20 22.38
C PHE A 363 6.05 7.50 21.94
N GLU A 364 6.81 8.24 22.73
CA GLU A 364 8.23 8.52 22.45
C GLU A 364 9.01 7.23 22.30
N TYR A 365 8.83 6.28 23.24
CA TYR A 365 9.46 4.97 23.19
C TYR A 365 9.08 4.19 21.93
N ALA A 366 7.76 4.09 21.63
CA ALA A 366 7.25 3.34 20.50
C ALA A 366 7.82 3.82 19.16
N TRP A 367 7.84 5.16 18.94
CA TRP A 367 8.31 5.74 17.69
C TRP A 367 9.83 5.58 17.52
N LYS A 368 10.59 5.81 18.60
CA LYS A 368 12.04 5.57 18.59
C LYS A 368 12.38 4.09 18.41
N ARG A 369 11.60 3.18 19.02
CA ARG A 369 11.74 1.74 18.81
C ARG A 369 11.47 1.35 17.35
N THR A 370 10.43 1.88 16.74
CA THR A 370 10.11 1.63 15.32
C THR A 370 11.24 2.08 14.40
N LEU A 371 11.85 3.23 14.70
CA LEU A 371 12.97 3.80 13.94
C LEU A 371 14.32 3.12 14.21
N ASN A 372 14.46 2.38 15.31
CA ASN A 372 15.72 1.72 15.65
C ASN A 372 16.08 0.67 14.59
N PRO A 373 17.28 0.74 13.95
CA PRO A 373 17.71 -0.23 12.95
C PRO A 373 17.63 -1.69 13.44
N GLU A 374 17.88 -1.94 14.74
CA GLU A 374 17.82 -3.27 15.34
C GLU A 374 16.39 -3.84 15.38
N THR A 375 15.36 -3.00 15.36
CA THR A 375 13.96 -3.45 15.31
C THR A 375 13.63 -4.06 13.95
N GLY A 376 14.25 -3.58 12.87
CA GLY A 376 14.02 -4.05 11.50
C GLY A 376 12.62 -3.72 10.98
N SER A 377 12.05 -2.57 11.39
CA SER A 377 10.75 -2.11 10.93
C SER A 377 10.75 -1.85 9.43
N GLN A 378 9.75 -2.38 8.73
CA GLN A 378 9.52 -2.06 7.31
C GLN A 378 8.73 -0.75 7.14
N TYR A 379 8.14 -0.22 8.21
CA TYR A 379 7.37 1.03 8.22
C TYR A 379 8.13 2.22 8.83
N GLY A 380 9.44 2.09 9.08
CA GLY A 380 10.26 3.21 9.57
C GLY A 380 10.16 4.47 8.71
N PHE A 381 10.02 4.31 7.40
CA PHE A 381 9.92 5.41 6.43
C PHE A 381 8.74 6.38 6.70
N ILE A 382 7.63 5.90 7.29
CA ILE A 382 6.46 6.74 7.57
C ILE A 382 6.74 7.83 8.62
N PHE A 383 7.83 7.70 9.37
CA PHE A 383 8.29 8.67 10.36
C PHE A 383 9.32 9.66 9.81
N TYR A 384 9.78 9.56 8.56
CA TYR A 384 10.89 10.36 8.04
C TYR A 384 10.58 11.86 7.93
N ASP A 385 9.34 12.25 8.07
CA ASP A 385 8.97 13.66 8.26
C ASP A 385 9.29 14.20 9.66
N LEU A 386 9.66 13.35 10.65
CA LEU A 386 10.19 13.81 11.92
C LEU A 386 11.68 14.17 11.77
N VAL A 387 12.08 15.27 12.43
CA VAL A 387 13.49 15.67 12.50
C VAL A 387 14.34 14.47 12.98
N GLY A 388 15.44 14.18 12.31
CA GLY A 388 16.40 13.14 12.68
C GLY A 388 15.93 11.70 12.50
N ALA A 389 14.68 11.45 12.11
CA ALA A 389 14.12 10.08 12.04
C ALA A 389 14.81 9.21 10.98
N GLU A 390 15.01 9.73 9.77
CA GLU A 390 15.71 9.01 8.71
C GLU A 390 17.17 8.74 9.09
N ASP A 391 17.88 9.75 9.61
CA ASP A 391 19.27 9.58 10.02
C ASP A 391 19.41 8.56 11.17
N TYR A 392 18.48 8.54 12.12
CA TYR A 392 18.47 7.55 13.18
C TYR A 392 18.21 6.14 12.62
N SER A 393 17.24 5.98 11.72
CA SER A 393 16.94 4.69 11.11
C SER A 393 18.10 4.12 10.27
N LEU A 394 18.98 5.00 9.77
CA LEU A 394 20.21 4.65 9.04
C LEU A 394 21.44 4.53 9.97
N GLY A 395 21.28 4.66 11.29
CA GLY A 395 22.37 4.59 12.27
C GLY A 395 23.35 5.78 12.22
N LYS A 396 22.94 6.92 11.66
CA LYS A 396 23.79 8.12 11.50
C LYS A 396 23.71 9.09 12.69
N CYS A 397 22.68 9.01 13.52
CA CYS A 397 22.51 9.81 14.72
C CYS A 397 21.93 8.97 15.87
N SER A 398 21.70 9.58 17.03
CA SER A 398 21.16 8.90 18.21
C SER A 398 19.63 9.04 18.29
N ALA A 399 18.97 8.20 19.10
CA ALA A 399 17.54 8.30 19.39
C ALA A 399 17.14 9.65 20.02
N ASP A 400 18.07 10.35 20.67
CA ASP A 400 17.81 11.67 21.29
C ASP A 400 17.71 12.80 20.26
N ASP A 401 18.21 12.57 19.05
CA ASP A 401 18.14 13.53 17.93
C ASP A 401 16.80 13.44 17.17
N VAL A 402 15.97 12.41 17.47
CA VAL A 402 14.66 12.25 16.83
C VAL A 402 13.66 13.26 17.39
N GLY A 403 12.95 13.93 16.50
CA GLY A 403 11.99 14.98 16.79
C GLY A 403 10.69 14.52 17.46
N VAL A 404 10.75 13.56 18.37
CA VAL A 404 9.64 13.15 19.25
C VAL A 404 10.12 13.14 20.68
N LYS A 405 9.40 13.85 21.59
CA LYS A 405 9.81 14.03 22.97
C LYS A 405 8.63 14.14 23.92
N ALA A 406 8.60 13.32 24.95
CA ALA A 406 7.74 13.52 26.12
C ALA A 406 8.34 14.64 26.98
N LEU A 407 7.63 15.74 27.10
CA LEU A 407 8.04 16.86 27.97
C LEU A 407 7.70 16.56 29.43
N ASP A 408 6.64 15.82 29.65
CA ASP A 408 6.16 15.23 30.91
C ASP A 408 5.24 14.06 30.59
N ASP A 409 4.62 13.43 31.61
CA ASP A 409 3.75 12.26 31.41
C ASP A 409 2.55 12.53 30.46
N ASN A 410 2.09 13.78 30.37
CA ASN A 410 0.89 14.16 29.63
C ASN A 410 1.18 15.01 28.38
N THR A 411 2.43 15.39 28.11
CA THR A 411 2.75 16.31 27.02
C THR A 411 3.74 15.66 26.06
N LEU A 412 3.28 15.34 24.84
CA LEU A 412 4.13 14.86 23.74
C LEU A 412 4.36 16.01 22.74
N GLN A 413 5.62 16.32 22.47
CA GLN A 413 6.00 17.28 21.43
C GLN A 413 6.65 16.55 20.26
N VAL A 414 6.23 16.93 19.05
CA VAL A 414 6.77 16.38 17.80
C VAL A 414 7.25 17.50 16.91
N THR A 415 8.47 17.38 16.36
CA THR A 415 9.07 18.34 15.45
C THR A 415 9.31 17.72 14.09
N LEU A 416 8.75 18.33 13.05
CA LEU A 416 8.80 17.88 11.67
C LEU A 416 9.83 18.66 10.85
N VAL A 417 10.42 18.02 9.85
CA VAL A 417 11.34 18.65 8.89
C VAL A 417 10.62 19.62 7.95
N ARG A 418 9.35 19.35 7.67
CA ARG A 418 8.47 20.17 6.80
C ARG A 418 7.05 20.24 7.38
N PRO A 419 6.19 21.13 6.89
CA PRO A 419 4.77 21.08 7.20
C PRO A 419 4.13 19.79 6.69
N VAL A 420 3.37 19.08 7.53
CA VAL A 420 2.60 17.90 7.14
C VAL A 420 1.14 18.14 7.49
N ASN A 421 0.35 18.54 6.50
CA ASN A 421 -1.03 18.98 6.71
C ASN A 421 -1.97 17.85 7.17
N TYR A 422 -1.61 16.59 6.94
CA TYR A 422 -2.35 15.40 7.36
C TYR A 422 -1.79 14.72 8.62
N PHE A 423 -0.79 15.31 9.29
CA PHE A 423 -0.09 14.68 10.42
C PHE A 423 -1.04 14.24 11.55
N TYR A 424 -2.04 15.06 11.87
CA TYR A 424 -3.06 14.73 12.86
C TYR A 424 -3.92 13.51 12.48
N ARG A 425 -4.02 13.13 11.21
CA ARG A 425 -4.64 11.89 10.74
C ARG A 425 -3.65 10.72 10.81
N LEU A 426 -2.40 10.97 10.45
CA LEU A 426 -1.34 9.97 10.41
C LEU A 426 -1.08 9.34 11.78
N VAL A 427 -1.09 10.14 12.85
CA VAL A 427 -0.87 9.66 14.23
C VAL A 427 -2.02 8.81 14.81
N GLY A 428 -3.08 8.60 14.04
CA GLY A 428 -4.14 7.62 14.27
C GLY A 428 -3.89 6.24 13.61
N PHE A 429 -2.79 6.09 12.87
CA PHE A 429 -2.44 4.83 12.22
C PHE A 429 -1.68 3.90 13.19
N PRO A 430 -1.92 2.57 13.19
CA PRO A 430 -1.39 1.64 14.20
C PRO A 430 0.12 1.67 14.42
N VAL A 431 0.92 2.00 13.42
CA VAL A 431 2.39 2.10 13.55
C VAL A 431 2.80 3.22 14.51
N PHE A 432 1.97 4.26 14.69
CA PHE A 432 2.18 5.37 15.62
C PHE A 432 1.60 5.12 17.03
N PHE A 433 1.02 3.93 17.28
CA PHE A 433 0.41 3.65 18.57
C PHE A 433 1.44 3.54 19.68
N PRO A 434 1.07 3.85 20.95
CA PRO A 434 1.99 3.80 22.07
C PRO A 434 2.40 2.35 22.39
N GLN A 435 3.52 2.16 23.03
CA GLN A 435 3.99 0.86 23.54
C GLN A 435 4.48 1.03 24.95
N ASN A 436 4.00 0.19 25.89
CA ASN A 436 4.49 0.18 27.27
C ASN A 436 5.93 -0.35 27.29
N GLN A 437 6.90 0.54 27.47
CA GLN A 437 8.33 0.20 27.42
C GLN A 437 8.68 -0.99 28.32
N LYS A 438 8.26 -0.93 29.58
CA LYS A 438 8.55 -1.98 30.58
C LYS A 438 8.05 -3.34 30.12
N PHE A 439 6.84 -3.40 29.57
CA PHE A 439 6.25 -4.65 29.09
C PHE A 439 6.93 -5.16 27.82
N VAL A 440 7.23 -4.27 26.87
CA VAL A 440 7.95 -4.65 25.64
C VAL A 440 9.34 -5.23 25.97
N GLU A 441 10.09 -4.57 26.86
CA GLU A 441 11.41 -5.04 27.28
C GLU A 441 11.33 -6.36 28.07
N GLU A 442 10.31 -6.56 28.91
CA GLU A 442 10.07 -7.83 29.60
C GLU A 442 9.78 -8.98 28.62
N LYS A 443 8.98 -8.72 27.58
CA LYS A 443 8.60 -9.74 26.60
C LYS A 443 9.67 -10.01 25.55
N GLY A 444 10.48 -9.02 25.21
CA GLY A 444 11.51 -9.13 24.18
C GLY A 444 10.93 -9.64 22.86
N ASP A 445 11.52 -10.68 22.28
CA ASP A 445 11.09 -11.25 21.00
C ASP A 445 9.69 -11.88 21.00
N LYS A 446 9.08 -12.07 22.18
CA LYS A 446 7.71 -12.58 22.29
C LYS A 446 6.66 -11.48 22.19
N TYR A 447 7.05 -10.20 22.26
CA TYR A 447 6.08 -9.11 22.20
C TYR A 447 5.23 -9.21 20.93
N GLY A 448 3.91 -9.17 21.10
CA GLY A 448 2.94 -9.24 20.00
C GLY A 448 2.74 -10.62 19.34
N THR A 449 3.24 -11.72 19.96
CA THR A 449 3.13 -13.08 19.38
C THR A 449 2.01 -13.93 19.95
N THR A 450 1.49 -13.59 21.12
CA THR A 450 0.32 -14.24 21.75
C THR A 450 -0.54 -13.21 22.47
N LYS A 451 -1.75 -13.64 22.89
CA LYS A 451 -2.65 -12.78 23.69
C LYS A 451 -2.06 -12.31 25.02
N ASP A 452 -1.11 -13.07 25.58
CA ASP A 452 -0.45 -12.76 26.85
C ASP A 452 0.83 -11.92 26.68
N ASP A 453 1.19 -11.65 25.44
CA ASP A 453 2.38 -10.90 25.04
C ASP A 453 2.05 -9.54 24.38
N ILE A 454 0.84 -9.07 24.57
CA ILE A 454 0.37 -7.74 24.13
C ILE A 454 -0.44 -7.08 25.24
N LEU A 455 -0.30 -5.76 25.42
CA LEU A 455 -1.18 -4.95 26.25
C LEU A 455 -2.14 -4.15 25.37
N SER A 456 -3.32 -3.88 25.89
CA SER A 456 -4.34 -3.06 25.24
C SER A 456 -4.51 -1.73 25.96
N ASN A 457 -4.70 -0.64 25.22
CA ASN A 457 -5.13 0.66 25.72
C ASN A 457 -6.36 1.17 24.95
N GLY A 458 -6.89 0.36 24.02
CA GLY A 458 -8.05 0.65 23.19
C GLY A 458 -9.36 0.06 23.73
N PRO A 459 -10.44 0.13 22.89
CA PRO A 459 -11.79 -0.27 23.29
C PRO A 459 -11.95 -1.75 23.63
N PHE A 460 -11.07 -2.61 23.14
CA PHE A 460 -11.11 -4.05 23.38
C PHE A 460 -9.76 -4.58 23.87
N GLU A 461 -9.77 -5.80 24.41
CA GLU A 461 -8.59 -6.59 24.78
C GLU A 461 -8.60 -7.91 24.02
N LEU A 462 -7.45 -8.41 23.58
CA LEU A 462 -7.33 -9.73 22.97
C LEU A 462 -7.35 -10.82 24.03
N THR A 463 -8.52 -11.48 24.22
CA THR A 463 -8.73 -12.45 25.30
C THR A 463 -8.54 -13.91 24.85
N ARG A 464 -8.58 -14.16 23.58
CA ARG A 464 -8.28 -15.46 22.96
C ARG A 464 -7.54 -15.26 21.65
N TRP A 465 -6.51 -16.09 21.42
CA TRP A 465 -5.84 -16.21 20.13
C TRP A 465 -5.33 -17.64 19.99
N LYS A 466 -5.92 -18.38 19.08
CA LYS A 466 -5.56 -19.73 18.74
C LYS A 466 -5.31 -19.80 17.25
N LEU A 467 -4.05 -20.01 16.89
CA LEU A 467 -3.58 -20.07 15.50
C LEU A 467 -4.44 -21.04 14.66
N GLU A 468 -4.75 -20.62 13.43
CA GLU A 468 -5.53 -21.34 12.42
C GLU A 468 -6.94 -21.78 12.88
N ASP A 469 -7.45 -21.18 13.98
CA ASP A 469 -8.77 -21.48 14.53
C ASP A 469 -9.59 -20.20 14.70
N GLN A 470 -9.23 -19.40 15.71
CA GLN A 470 -9.98 -18.18 16.03
C GLN A 470 -9.23 -17.25 16.96
N TYR A 471 -9.64 -15.97 16.96
CA TYR A 471 -9.32 -15.02 18.01
C TYR A 471 -10.57 -14.29 18.51
N THR A 472 -10.51 -13.79 19.74
CA THR A 472 -11.61 -13.03 20.36
C THR A 472 -11.07 -11.77 20.99
N MET A 473 -11.68 -10.65 20.66
CA MET A 473 -11.50 -9.38 21.34
C MET A 473 -12.70 -9.16 22.27
N SER A 474 -12.45 -8.86 23.56
CA SER A 474 -13.47 -8.56 24.55
C SER A 474 -13.39 -7.11 24.97
N LYS A 475 -14.53 -6.51 25.37
CA LYS A 475 -14.59 -5.14 25.84
C LYS A 475 -13.55 -4.87 26.92
N ASN A 476 -12.78 -3.79 26.76
CA ASN A 476 -11.80 -3.35 27.74
C ASN A 476 -12.46 -2.46 28.80
N GLU A 477 -12.66 -2.97 30.01
CA GLU A 477 -13.29 -2.23 31.11
C GLU A 477 -12.41 -1.11 31.69
N LYS A 478 -11.13 -1.05 31.31
CA LYS A 478 -10.19 0.01 31.69
C LYS A 478 -10.04 1.10 30.63
N TYR A 479 -10.69 0.90 29.48
CA TYR A 479 -10.66 1.90 28.41
C TYR A 479 -11.31 3.21 28.87
N TRP A 480 -10.67 4.33 28.58
CA TRP A 480 -11.10 5.65 29.07
C TRP A 480 -12.50 6.03 28.59
N ASP A 481 -12.91 5.58 27.39
CA ASP A 481 -14.21 5.87 26.75
C ASP A 481 -15.08 4.60 26.64
N LYS A 482 -14.98 3.71 27.61
CA LYS A 482 -15.66 2.40 27.60
C LYS A 482 -17.19 2.47 27.51
N ASP A 483 -17.77 3.58 27.92
CA ASP A 483 -19.23 3.72 27.97
C ASP A 483 -19.87 3.81 26.57
N VAL A 484 -19.08 4.20 25.52
CA VAL A 484 -19.56 4.19 24.14
C VAL A 484 -19.45 2.80 23.50
N VAL A 485 -18.65 1.89 24.07
CA VAL A 485 -18.42 0.54 23.56
C VAL A 485 -19.60 -0.36 23.92
N LYS A 486 -20.39 -0.75 22.92
CA LYS A 486 -21.63 -1.53 23.10
C LYS A 486 -21.40 -3.05 23.04
N LEU A 487 -20.47 -3.50 22.17
CA LEU A 487 -20.16 -4.93 22.03
C LEU A 487 -19.36 -5.44 23.23
N GLN A 488 -19.75 -6.62 23.74
CA GLN A 488 -18.98 -7.32 24.77
C GLN A 488 -17.87 -8.15 24.16
N THR A 489 -18.11 -8.76 22.98
CA THR A 489 -17.11 -9.58 22.28
C THR A 489 -17.18 -9.42 20.77
N ILE A 490 -16.01 -9.55 20.14
CA ILE A 490 -15.87 -9.73 18.69
C ILE A 490 -15.15 -11.05 18.50
N ASN A 491 -15.83 -12.01 17.87
CA ASN A 491 -15.32 -13.35 17.63
C ASN A 491 -14.96 -13.52 16.15
N THR A 492 -13.72 -13.79 15.86
CA THR A 492 -13.24 -14.02 14.49
C THR A 492 -12.81 -15.46 14.30
N LYS A 493 -13.49 -16.20 13.43
CA LYS A 493 -13.09 -17.55 12.99
C LYS A 493 -12.13 -17.43 11.80
N ILE A 494 -11.06 -18.22 11.80
CA ILE A 494 -10.18 -18.33 10.61
C ILE A 494 -10.84 -19.30 9.62
N VAL A 495 -11.26 -18.79 8.47
CA VAL A 495 -11.95 -19.54 7.42
C VAL A 495 -11.33 -19.21 6.08
N LYS A 496 -10.48 -20.10 5.59
CA LYS A 496 -9.73 -19.92 4.33
C LYS A 496 -10.57 -20.19 3.08
N ASP A 497 -11.59 -21.06 3.21
CA ASP A 497 -12.50 -21.42 2.12
C ASP A 497 -13.72 -20.50 2.11
N SER A 498 -13.93 -19.78 1.01
CA SER A 498 -15.00 -18.79 0.87
C SER A 498 -16.40 -19.41 0.94
N SER A 499 -16.59 -20.61 0.38
CA SER A 499 -17.88 -21.33 0.44
C SER A 499 -18.25 -21.73 1.86
N THR A 500 -17.25 -22.11 2.69
CA THR A 500 -17.45 -22.36 4.12
C THR A 500 -17.87 -21.08 4.84
N GLY A 501 -17.27 -19.94 4.53
CA GLY A 501 -17.67 -18.63 5.08
C GLY A 501 -19.14 -18.31 4.76
N ILE A 502 -19.55 -18.52 3.51
CA ILE A 502 -20.95 -18.33 3.07
C ILE A 502 -21.90 -19.22 3.85
N ASN A 503 -21.58 -20.50 4.02
CA ASN A 503 -22.42 -21.44 4.76
C ASN A 503 -22.61 -21.01 6.22
N LEU A 504 -21.55 -20.49 6.88
CA LEU A 504 -21.63 -19.93 8.23
C LEU A 504 -22.53 -18.70 8.28
N TYR A 505 -22.46 -17.83 7.27
CA TYR A 505 -23.29 -16.64 7.15
C TYR A 505 -24.78 -16.98 6.94
N GLU A 506 -25.07 -17.89 6.02
CA GLU A 506 -26.44 -18.36 5.73
C GLU A 506 -27.04 -19.10 6.94
N ALA A 507 -26.22 -19.84 7.72
CA ALA A 507 -26.62 -20.48 8.98
C ALA A 507 -26.82 -19.48 10.13
N GLY A 508 -26.43 -18.21 9.99
CA GLY A 508 -26.52 -17.20 11.04
C GLY A 508 -25.47 -17.35 12.15
N GLU A 509 -24.40 -18.11 11.92
CA GLU A 509 -23.29 -18.28 12.86
C GLU A 509 -22.33 -17.09 12.86
N VAL A 510 -22.26 -16.37 11.72
CA VAL A 510 -21.48 -15.13 11.57
C VAL A 510 -22.36 -13.98 11.04
N ASP A 511 -22.03 -12.76 11.41
CA ASP A 511 -22.78 -11.56 11.11
C ASP A 511 -22.24 -10.80 9.90
N SER A 512 -20.97 -11.02 9.54
CA SER A 512 -20.34 -10.46 8.33
C SER A 512 -19.25 -11.38 7.80
N ILE A 513 -19.09 -11.40 6.47
CA ILE A 513 -18.04 -12.13 5.74
C ILE A 513 -17.58 -11.33 4.52
N ASP A 514 -16.32 -11.42 4.17
CA ASP A 514 -15.83 -10.98 2.87
C ASP A 514 -16.29 -11.96 1.78
N LEU A 515 -16.62 -11.43 0.59
CA LEU A 515 -17.00 -12.20 -0.58
C LEU A 515 -15.85 -12.32 -1.57
N ALA A 516 -15.52 -13.53 -1.93
CA ALA A 516 -14.69 -13.77 -3.10
C ALA A 516 -15.48 -13.48 -4.40
N THR A 517 -14.77 -13.09 -5.45
CA THR A 517 -15.36 -12.65 -6.74
C THR A 517 -16.36 -13.63 -7.32
N GLU A 518 -16.07 -14.93 -7.28
CA GLU A 518 -16.94 -16.01 -7.80
C GLU A 518 -18.31 -16.10 -7.11
N HIS A 519 -18.48 -15.46 -5.96
CA HIS A 519 -19.74 -15.48 -5.20
C HIS A 519 -20.54 -14.18 -5.30
N VAL A 520 -19.96 -13.11 -5.87
CA VAL A 520 -20.61 -11.79 -5.94
C VAL A 520 -21.93 -11.86 -6.71
N ASP A 521 -21.98 -12.53 -7.85
CA ASP A 521 -23.19 -12.67 -8.65
C ASP A 521 -24.37 -13.30 -7.90
N LYS A 522 -24.08 -14.22 -6.97
CA LYS A 522 -25.12 -14.86 -6.14
C LYS A 522 -25.78 -13.87 -5.17
N PHE A 523 -25.03 -12.87 -4.72
CA PHE A 523 -25.46 -12.02 -3.60
C PHE A 523 -25.62 -10.54 -3.93
N LYS A 524 -25.19 -10.06 -5.11
CA LYS A 524 -25.19 -8.62 -5.46
C LYS A 524 -26.58 -7.94 -5.36
N ASP A 525 -27.66 -8.70 -5.52
CA ASP A 525 -29.03 -8.20 -5.39
C ASP A 525 -29.57 -8.33 -3.94
N SER A 526 -28.80 -8.87 -3.02
CA SER A 526 -29.18 -8.99 -1.61
C SER A 526 -29.11 -7.62 -0.91
N PRO A 527 -30.09 -7.27 -0.05
CA PRO A 527 -30.00 -6.06 0.76
C PRO A 527 -28.85 -6.10 1.79
N GLU A 528 -28.28 -7.25 2.04
CA GLU A 528 -27.11 -7.47 2.92
C GLU A 528 -25.78 -7.39 2.15
N PHE A 529 -25.81 -7.31 0.82
CA PHE A 529 -24.61 -7.10 0.02
C PHE A 529 -24.12 -5.66 0.15
N LYS A 530 -22.83 -5.50 0.39
CA LYS A 530 -22.16 -4.21 0.48
C LYS A 530 -20.84 -4.25 -0.29
N SER A 531 -20.41 -3.08 -0.75
CA SER A 531 -19.10 -2.88 -1.35
C SER A 531 -18.46 -1.62 -0.76
N THR A 532 -17.16 -1.68 -0.52
CA THR A 532 -16.37 -0.53 -0.03
C THR A 532 -15.21 -0.30 -1.00
N LYS A 533 -15.07 0.94 -1.48
CA LYS A 533 -13.91 1.37 -2.27
C LYS A 533 -12.66 1.31 -1.40
N ASN A 534 -11.60 0.71 -1.93
CA ASN A 534 -10.29 0.70 -1.28
C ASN A 534 -9.42 1.84 -1.86
N ALA A 535 -8.57 2.43 -1.05
CA ALA A 535 -7.53 3.32 -1.53
C ALA A 535 -6.36 2.50 -2.12
N THR A 536 -6.68 1.73 -3.14
CA THR A 536 -5.77 0.82 -3.84
C THR A 536 -5.97 0.94 -5.34
N THR A 537 -4.92 1.27 -6.05
CA THR A 537 -4.93 1.30 -7.52
C THR A 537 -4.08 0.18 -8.07
N PHE A 538 -4.66 -0.62 -8.95
CA PHE A 538 -3.98 -1.62 -9.77
C PHE A 538 -3.59 -1.00 -11.11
N PHE A 539 -2.39 -1.32 -11.58
CA PHE A 539 -1.81 -0.71 -12.78
C PHE A 539 -0.82 -1.63 -13.48
N ILE A 540 -0.50 -1.30 -14.72
CA ILE A 540 0.65 -1.82 -15.44
C ILE A 540 1.80 -0.83 -15.26
N LEU A 541 2.92 -1.28 -14.70
CA LEU A 541 4.16 -0.55 -14.64
C LEU A 541 4.99 -0.90 -15.87
N ILE A 542 5.51 0.10 -16.57
CA ILE A 542 6.30 -0.04 -17.78
C ILE A 542 7.75 0.27 -17.45
N ASN A 543 8.65 -0.69 -17.66
CA ASN A 543 10.08 -0.49 -17.42
C ASN A 543 10.76 0.04 -18.66
N ALA A 544 11.06 1.33 -18.65
CA ALA A 544 11.79 2.03 -19.71
C ALA A 544 13.17 2.54 -19.24
N GLY A 545 13.70 2.01 -18.13
CA GLY A 545 15.03 2.36 -17.62
C GLY A 545 16.16 1.99 -18.58
N GLU A 546 17.35 2.54 -18.37
CA GLU A 546 18.55 2.17 -19.12
C GLU A 546 18.96 0.71 -18.83
N GLU A 547 19.64 0.04 -19.79
CA GLU A 547 20.16 -1.33 -19.65
C GLU A 547 21.27 -1.43 -18.61
#